data_aca188566a9b85395076db3ae9c6bed8
#
_entry.id   aca188566a9b85395076db3ae9c6bed8
#
_cell.length_a   1.000
_cell.length_b   1.000
_cell.length_c   1.000
_cell.angle_alpha   90.00
_cell.angle_beta   90.00
_cell.angle_gamma   90.00
#
_symmetry.space_group_name_H-M   'P 1'
#
loop_
_entity.id
_entity.type
_entity.pdbx_description
1 polymer ?
#
loop_
_entity_poly.entity_id
_entity_poly.type
_entity_poly.pdbx_seq_one_letter_code
_entity_poly.pdbx_strand_id
1 'polypeptide(L)'
;MTEHLERNKKNVLEFYDLMFNQCKAAEAFEKYGGAVLIQHNPSVPDGAETVIEHFKGMEEVYPGKRAHFVRVIAEGNYVVVHVHTEWPGERDGASIDIFRLDDNGKIVEHWDVMQVVPEQSANDNTMF
;
A
#
# COMPACT_ATOMS: atom_id res chain seq x y z
N MET A 1 -19.77 2.59 14.40
CA MET A 1 -18.59 3.42 14.74
C MET A 1 -17.32 2.62 14.57
N THR A 2 -17.04 1.64 15.43
CA THR A 2 -15.91 0.74 15.25
C THR A 2 -16.03 -0.14 14.00
N GLU A 3 -17.25 -0.45 13.59
CA GLU A 3 -17.52 -1.29 12.42
C GLU A 3 -16.97 -0.71 11.12
N HIS A 4 -17.08 0.59 10.90
CA HIS A 4 -16.52 1.19 9.69
C HIS A 4 -15.00 1.25 9.73
N LEU A 5 -14.40 1.40 10.92
CA LEU A 5 -12.94 1.34 11.07
C LEU A 5 -12.42 -0.06 10.72
N GLU A 6 -13.07 -1.10 11.22
CA GLU A 6 -12.70 -2.48 10.91
C GLU A 6 -12.88 -2.81 9.43
N ARG A 7 -13.99 -2.34 8.84
CA ARG A 7 -14.24 -2.47 7.40
C ARG A 7 -13.12 -1.79 6.59
N ASN A 8 -12.77 -0.57 6.95
CA ASN A 8 -11.75 0.19 6.23
C ASN A 8 -10.37 -0.47 6.33
N LYS A 9 -9.99 -0.97 7.50
CA LYS A 9 -8.74 -1.73 7.66
C LYS A 9 -8.73 -2.95 6.76
N LYS A 10 -9.80 -3.72 6.78
CA LYS A 10 -9.94 -4.92 5.94
C LYS A 10 -9.83 -4.58 4.46
N ASN A 11 -10.55 -3.55 4.02
CA ASN A 11 -10.56 -3.14 2.62
C ASN A 11 -9.17 -2.72 2.14
N VAL A 12 -8.44 -1.95 2.96
CA VAL A 12 -7.09 -1.51 2.62
C VAL A 12 -6.13 -2.68 2.54
N LEU A 13 -6.18 -3.60 3.50
CA LEU A 13 -5.29 -4.76 3.50
C LEU A 13 -5.56 -5.68 2.31
N GLU A 14 -6.82 -5.93 1.99
CA GLU A 14 -7.19 -6.74 0.81
C GLU A 14 -6.80 -6.05 -0.49
N PHE A 15 -7.01 -4.75 -0.58
CA PHE A 15 -6.60 -3.95 -1.73
C PHE A 15 -5.09 -4.04 -1.95
N TYR A 16 -4.32 -3.82 -0.90
CA TYR A 16 -2.86 -3.83 -0.97
C TYR A 16 -2.34 -5.22 -1.35
N ASP A 17 -2.90 -6.26 -0.74
CA ASP A 17 -2.51 -7.64 -1.03
C ASP A 17 -2.82 -8.04 -2.48
N LEU A 18 -4.00 -7.70 -2.97
CA LEU A 18 -4.37 -7.95 -4.37
C LEU A 18 -3.42 -7.22 -5.33
N MET A 19 -3.16 -5.94 -5.05
CA MET A 19 -2.36 -5.10 -5.92
C MET A 19 -0.88 -5.52 -5.93
N PHE A 20 -0.31 -5.70 -4.75
CA PHE A 20 1.14 -5.89 -4.60
C PHE A 20 1.56 -7.37 -4.62
N ASN A 21 0.92 -8.19 -3.79
CA ASN A 21 1.31 -9.59 -3.61
C ASN A 21 0.74 -10.52 -4.69
N GLN A 22 -0.52 -10.32 -5.04
CA GLN A 22 -1.21 -11.16 -6.03
C GLN A 22 -1.04 -10.63 -7.45
N CYS A 23 -0.48 -9.44 -7.62
CA CYS A 23 -0.26 -8.80 -8.93
C CYS A 23 -1.55 -8.65 -9.74
N LYS A 24 -2.63 -8.29 -9.05
CA LYS A 24 -3.97 -8.11 -9.61
C LYS A 24 -4.45 -6.68 -9.37
N ALA A 25 -3.66 -5.70 -9.83
CA ALA A 25 -3.95 -4.29 -9.58
C ALA A 25 -5.31 -3.86 -10.14
N ALA A 26 -5.68 -4.30 -11.33
CA ALA A 26 -6.97 -3.95 -11.92
C ALA A 26 -8.14 -4.48 -11.07
N GLU A 27 -8.05 -5.71 -10.59
CA GLU A 27 -9.06 -6.30 -9.72
C GLU A 27 -9.15 -5.58 -8.38
N ALA A 28 -7.99 -5.15 -7.83
CA ALA A 28 -7.94 -4.39 -6.59
C ALA A 28 -8.72 -3.08 -6.70
N PHE A 29 -8.52 -2.35 -7.79
CA PHE A 29 -9.24 -1.10 -8.04
C PHE A 29 -10.72 -1.33 -8.34
N GLU A 30 -11.05 -2.40 -9.04
CA GLU A 30 -12.45 -2.74 -9.31
C GLU A 30 -13.23 -2.97 -8.02
N LYS A 31 -12.63 -3.68 -7.06
CA LYS A 31 -13.28 -4.00 -5.79
C LYS A 31 -13.26 -2.87 -4.78
N TYR A 32 -12.16 -2.15 -4.67
CA TYR A 32 -11.90 -1.23 -3.56
C TYR A 32 -11.60 0.20 -3.97
N GLY A 33 -11.44 0.47 -5.25
CA GLY A 33 -11.17 1.83 -5.74
C GLY A 33 -12.42 2.69 -5.72
N GLY A 34 -12.26 3.95 -5.35
CA GLY A 34 -13.34 4.95 -5.38
C GLY A 34 -13.46 5.63 -6.73
N ALA A 35 -14.22 6.72 -6.77
CA ALA A 35 -14.45 7.48 -8.00
C ALA A 35 -13.20 8.18 -8.52
N VAL A 36 -12.27 8.51 -7.63
CA VAL A 36 -10.99 9.17 -7.95
C VAL A 36 -9.89 8.50 -7.16
N LEU A 37 -8.65 8.68 -7.59
CA LEU A 37 -7.49 8.33 -6.79
C LEU A 37 -6.51 9.49 -6.84
N ILE A 38 -6.34 10.18 -5.72
CA ILE A 38 -5.38 11.27 -5.57
C ILE A 38 -4.09 10.66 -5.02
N GLN A 39 -3.00 10.79 -5.75
CA GLN A 39 -1.73 10.16 -5.39
C GLN A 39 -0.73 11.20 -4.88
N HIS A 40 -0.10 10.91 -3.73
CA HIS A 40 0.94 11.76 -3.17
C HIS A 40 2.33 11.11 -3.23
N ASN A 41 2.43 9.89 -3.75
CA ASN A 41 3.73 9.30 -4.06
C ASN A 41 4.30 10.04 -5.27
N PRO A 42 5.48 10.71 -5.14
CA PRO A 42 6.00 11.55 -6.23
C PRO A 42 6.39 10.79 -7.49
N SER A 43 6.47 9.47 -7.42
CA SER A 43 6.81 8.63 -8.58
C SER A 43 5.58 8.12 -9.33
N VAL A 44 4.38 8.39 -8.83
CA VAL A 44 3.14 7.84 -9.40
C VAL A 44 2.14 8.96 -9.67
N PRO A 45 1.69 9.15 -10.92
CA PRO A 45 0.64 10.13 -11.22
C PRO A 45 -0.72 9.73 -10.64
N ASP A 46 -1.67 10.67 -10.65
CA ASP A 46 -3.05 10.43 -10.23
C ASP A 46 -3.74 9.43 -11.15
N GLY A 47 -4.75 8.74 -10.58
CA GLY A 47 -5.67 7.91 -11.32
C GLY A 47 -5.34 6.42 -11.26
N ALA A 48 -6.40 5.61 -11.24
CA ALA A 48 -6.27 4.16 -11.11
C ALA A 48 -5.51 3.52 -12.27
N GLU A 49 -5.79 3.95 -13.51
CA GLU A 49 -5.14 3.38 -14.70
C GLU A 49 -3.63 3.52 -14.67
N THR A 50 -3.15 4.69 -14.24
CA THR A 50 -1.72 4.96 -14.13
C THR A 50 -1.07 4.09 -13.07
N VAL A 51 -1.74 3.90 -11.93
CA VAL A 51 -1.23 3.05 -10.86
C VAL A 51 -1.21 1.59 -11.31
N ILE A 52 -2.22 1.14 -12.05
CA ILE A 52 -2.28 -0.22 -12.60
C ILE A 52 -1.07 -0.47 -13.52
N GLU A 53 -0.78 0.46 -14.41
CA GLU A 53 0.38 0.35 -15.31
C GLU A 53 1.69 0.36 -14.55
N HIS A 54 1.80 1.20 -13.52
CA HIS A 54 2.98 1.25 -12.66
C HIS A 54 3.26 -0.11 -11.99
N PHE A 55 2.23 -0.75 -11.43
CA PHE A 55 2.37 -2.04 -10.79
C PHE A 55 2.63 -3.18 -11.77
N LYS A 56 2.11 -3.10 -12.98
CA LYS A 56 2.44 -4.03 -14.05
C LYS A 56 3.94 -4.01 -14.36
N GLY A 57 4.50 -2.80 -14.52
CA GLY A 57 5.94 -2.63 -14.75
C GLY A 57 6.78 -3.15 -13.58
N MET A 58 6.34 -2.89 -12.36
CA MET A 58 7.01 -3.34 -11.15
C MET A 58 7.04 -4.86 -11.05
N GLU A 59 5.95 -5.53 -11.41
CA GLU A 59 5.86 -6.99 -11.44
C GLU A 59 6.86 -7.60 -12.43
N GLU A 60 7.05 -6.98 -13.59
CA GLU A 60 8.01 -7.43 -14.59
C GLU A 60 9.45 -7.30 -14.12
N VAL A 61 9.76 -6.21 -13.39
CA VAL A 61 11.11 -5.94 -12.89
C VAL A 61 11.43 -6.77 -11.63
N TYR A 62 10.44 -6.95 -10.75
CA TYR A 62 10.62 -7.63 -9.47
C TYR A 62 9.62 -8.79 -9.29
N PRO A 63 9.73 -9.85 -10.12
CA PRO A 63 8.86 -11.02 -9.93
C PRO A 63 9.10 -11.64 -8.56
N GLY A 64 8.04 -11.94 -7.84
CA GLY A 64 8.13 -12.47 -6.49
C GLY A 64 8.26 -11.44 -5.38
N LYS A 65 8.13 -10.14 -5.70
CA LYS A 65 8.08 -9.10 -4.66
C LYS A 65 6.97 -9.38 -3.65
N ARG A 66 7.18 -8.97 -2.41
CA ARG A 66 6.25 -9.26 -1.33
C ARG A 66 6.11 -8.10 -0.37
N ALA A 67 4.89 -7.82 0.07
CA ALA A 67 4.60 -6.87 1.13
C ALA A 67 4.04 -7.62 2.34
N HIS A 68 4.60 -7.35 3.51
CA HIS A 68 4.13 -7.86 4.79
C HIS A 68 3.53 -6.70 5.58
N PHE A 69 2.30 -6.85 6.04
CA PHE A 69 1.59 -5.81 6.79
C PHE A 69 1.89 -5.97 8.27
N VAL A 70 2.80 -5.14 8.77
CA VAL A 70 3.31 -5.26 10.14
C VAL A 70 2.26 -4.82 11.16
N ARG A 71 1.60 -3.69 10.90
CA ARG A 71 0.51 -3.17 11.72
C ARG A 71 -0.40 -2.27 10.88
N VAL A 72 -1.66 -2.21 11.29
CA VAL A 72 -2.67 -1.38 10.64
C VAL A 72 -3.45 -0.59 11.68
N ILE A 73 -3.64 0.70 11.44
CA ILE A 73 -4.30 1.62 12.36
C ILE A 73 -5.33 2.40 11.55
N ALA A 74 -6.54 2.56 12.10
CA ALA A 74 -7.60 3.33 11.44
C ALA A 74 -8.19 4.35 12.37
N GLU A 75 -8.43 5.55 11.86
CA GLU A 75 -9.13 6.63 12.56
C GLU A 75 -9.88 7.48 11.52
N GLY A 76 -11.14 7.79 11.80
CA GLY A 76 -11.97 8.53 10.84
C GLY A 76 -12.06 7.76 9.52
N ASN A 77 -11.74 8.45 8.43
CA ASN A 77 -11.71 7.84 7.08
C ASN A 77 -10.29 7.47 6.63
N TYR A 78 -9.34 7.44 7.55
CA TYR A 78 -7.94 7.15 7.25
C TYR A 78 -7.53 5.78 7.78
N VAL A 79 -6.69 5.10 7.00
CA VAL A 79 -6.04 3.86 7.43
C VAL A 79 -4.55 4.02 7.21
N VAL A 80 -3.76 3.70 8.23
CA VAL A 80 -2.30 3.71 8.19
C VAL A 80 -1.79 2.28 8.25
N VAL A 81 -0.89 1.92 7.33
CA VAL A 81 -0.29 0.59 7.29
C VAL A 81 1.23 0.73 7.36
N HIS A 82 1.84 0.02 8.31
CA HIS A 82 3.29 -0.12 8.39
C HIS A 82 3.66 -1.38 7.61
N VAL A 83 4.51 -1.26 6.59
CA VAL A 83 4.74 -2.32 5.62
C VAL A 83 6.22 -2.67 5.52
N HIS A 84 6.50 -3.97 5.48
CA HIS A 84 7.82 -4.52 5.17
C HIS A 84 7.77 -5.08 3.75
N THR A 85 8.57 -4.53 2.84
CA THR A 85 8.60 -5.00 1.45
C THR A 85 9.89 -5.77 1.16
N GLU A 86 9.74 -6.86 0.41
CA GLU A 86 10.86 -7.62 -0.12
C GLU A 86 10.91 -7.45 -1.64
N TRP A 87 12.09 -7.08 -2.13
CA TRP A 87 12.34 -6.83 -3.55
C TRP A 87 13.45 -7.77 -4.00
N PRO A 88 13.14 -8.83 -4.76
CA PRO A 88 14.18 -9.78 -5.21
C PRO A 88 15.33 -9.09 -5.92
N GLY A 89 16.53 -9.33 -5.44
CA GLY A 89 17.76 -8.72 -5.98
C GLY A 89 18.11 -7.38 -5.35
N GLU A 90 17.24 -6.81 -4.52
CA GLU A 90 17.45 -5.53 -3.85
C GLU A 90 17.28 -5.70 -2.34
N ARG A 91 17.62 -4.64 -1.60
CA ARG A 91 17.40 -4.63 -0.16
C ARG A 91 15.94 -4.43 0.17
N ASP A 92 15.53 -4.91 1.34
CA ASP A 92 14.18 -4.74 1.83
C ASP A 92 13.83 -3.26 2.02
N GLY A 93 12.55 -2.95 1.93
CA GLY A 93 12.01 -1.62 2.18
C GLY A 93 11.15 -1.58 3.44
N ALA A 94 11.12 -0.42 4.08
CA ALA A 94 10.20 -0.10 5.16
C ALA A 94 9.35 1.07 4.70
N SER A 95 8.04 0.96 4.81
CA SER A 95 7.10 1.96 4.30
C SER A 95 6.00 2.24 5.31
N ILE A 96 5.59 3.50 5.35
CA ILE A 96 4.34 3.90 6.02
C ILE A 96 3.42 4.41 4.93
N ASP A 97 2.30 3.74 4.75
CA ASP A 97 1.28 4.08 3.78
C ASP A 97 0.05 4.63 4.50
N ILE A 98 -0.53 5.70 3.98
CA ILE A 98 -1.77 6.28 4.48
C ILE A 98 -2.78 6.27 3.35
N PHE A 99 -3.98 5.76 3.64
CA PHE A 99 -5.09 5.74 2.71
C PHE A 99 -6.25 6.54 3.29
N ARG A 100 -6.92 7.31 2.44
CA ARG A 100 -8.22 7.89 2.79
C ARG A 100 -9.29 7.19 1.97
N LEU A 101 -10.39 6.85 2.63
CA LEU A 101 -11.49 6.14 2.03
C LEU A 101 -12.74 7.04 2.03
N ASP A 102 -13.64 6.79 1.08
CA ASP A 102 -14.94 7.46 1.09
C ASP A 102 -15.89 6.76 2.08
N ASP A 103 -17.12 7.26 2.18
CA ASP A 103 -18.10 6.74 3.13
C ASP A 103 -18.54 5.30 2.83
N ASN A 104 -18.25 4.82 1.62
CA ASN A 104 -18.54 3.44 1.22
C ASN A 104 -17.34 2.50 1.40
N GLY A 105 -16.27 2.99 2.00
CA GLY A 105 -15.06 2.20 2.22
C GLY A 105 -14.21 2.00 0.98
N LYS A 106 -14.32 2.91 0.00
CA LYS A 106 -13.53 2.87 -1.22
C LYS A 106 -12.34 3.81 -1.11
N ILE A 107 -11.21 3.41 -1.67
CA ILE A 107 -9.95 4.14 -1.57
C ILE A 107 -9.94 5.28 -2.58
N VAL A 108 -9.71 6.51 -2.11
CA VAL A 108 -9.75 7.72 -2.93
C VAL A 108 -8.47 8.56 -2.86
N GLU A 109 -7.60 8.30 -1.89
CA GLU A 109 -6.37 9.08 -1.73
C GLU A 109 -5.30 8.24 -1.03
N HIS A 110 -4.04 8.45 -1.42
CA HIS A 110 -2.92 7.66 -0.91
C HIS A 110 -1.66 8.51 -0.73
N TRP A 111 -1.00 8.33 0.40
CA TRP A 111 0.33 8.87 0.70
C TRP A 111 1.22 7.72 1.10
N ASP A 112 2.51 7.83 0.82
CA ASP A 112 3.48 6.91 1.40
C ASP A 112 4.85 7.56 1.54
N VAL A 113 5.63 7.01 2.44
CA VAL A 113 7.05 7.33 2.58
C VAL A 113 7.77 6.00 2.74
N MET A 114 8.77 5.77 1.92
CA MET A 114 9.53 4.52 1.92
C MET A 114 11.01 4.78 2.16
N GLN A 115 11.62 3.88 2.92
CA GLN A 115 13.06 3.88 3.14
C GLN A 115 13.60 2.48 2.88
N VAL A 116 14.77 2.41 2.25
CA VAL A 116 15.51 1.15 2.13
C VAL A 116 16.06 0.80 3.51
N VAL A 117 15.90 -0.45 3.94
CA VAL A 117 16.43 -0.91 5.22
C VAL A 117 17.96 -0.93 5.14
N PRO A 118 18.68 -0.18 6.00
CA PRO A 118 20.13 -0.10 5.91
C PRO A 118 20.82 -1.37 6.40
N GLU A 119 22.05 -1.59 5.96
CA GLU A 119 22.86 -2.74 6.42
C GLU A 119 23.20 -2.64 7.89
N GLN A 120 23.37 -1.42 8.39
CA GLN A 120 23.75 -1.16 9.78
C GLN A 120 22.79 -0.19 10.41
N SER A 121 22.48 -0.42 11.68
CA SER A 121 21.60 0.43 12.47
C SER A 121 22.36 0.94 13.69
N ALA A 122 21.99 2.13 14.14
CA ALA A 122 22.56 2.72 15.36
C ALA A 122 22.02 2.03 16.64
N ASN A 123 21.05 1.15 16.51
CA ASN A 123 20.45 0.40 17.62
C ASN A 123 20.20 -1.05 17.20
N ASP A 124 19.76 -1.88 18.14
CA ASP A 124 19.49 -3.31 17.90
C ASP A 124 18.02 -3.59 17.55
N ASN A 125 17.23 -2.56 17.32
CA ASN A 125 15.82 -2.69 16.96
C ASN A 125 15.68 -2.76 15.44
N THR A 126 14.63 -3.41 14.98
CA THR A 126 14.31 -3.43 13.54
C THR A 126 13.50 -2.19 13.18
N MET A 127 13.30 -1.97 11.89
CA MET A 127 12.38 -0.93 11.40
C MET A 127 10.92 -1.38 11.44
N PHE A 128 10.65 -2.56 11.95
CA PHE A 128 9.33 -3.19 11.94
C PHE A 128 8.78 -3.53 13.36
#